data_2dabedd3a2a228e85ab805e7148763cd
#
_entry.id   2dabedd3a2a228e85ab805e7148763cd
#
_cell.length_a   1.000
_cell.length_b   1.000
_cell.length_c   1.000
_cell.angle_alpha   90.00
_cell.angle_beta   90.00
_cell.angle_gamma   90.00
#
_symmetry.space_group_name_H-M   'P 1'
#
loop_
_entity.id
_entity.type
_entity.pdbx_description
1 polymer ?
#
loop_
_entity_poly.entity_id
_entity_poly.type
_entity_poly.pdbx_seq_one_letter_code
_entity_poly.pdbx_strand_id
1 'polypeptide(L)'
;MWELSIEQDDCYTDITVSDEAGNVLSLDEGCYRVGTACTVKYKIAVDKKPCSRGAFVVEGAVSEDLKVTEKEGYFCCSLTGIDSDTNLKLKNKAPNVLDFYFKDNTYSEYLIGNKNDCSGIIFHVGAGEGDNISDYDGKLTEIHGYVFAADPSGIQFGSIKEWCTETYRKELIGTHEHPDDWCGYANTKMILNHAKLKGITLSDDNYTHIYRATNYTIRTAPEGTSGWYLGSKVQMEAVAEAHDIGIKDRLQECSDAELWRRDSHHWRHLGTSTERNVTNSKGYYGIYDIEDASAAREGYKDYGEDPTPVLTF
;
A
#
# COMPACT_ATOMS: atom_id res chain seq x y z
N MET A 1 -0.74 -5.32 42.86
CA MET A 1 -0.01 -5.82 41.65
C MET A 1 -0.86 -6.91 41.04
N TRP A 2 -0.96 -6.88 39.75
CA TRP A 2 -1.76 -7.79 38.92
C TRP A 2 -0.84 -8.68 38.09
N GLU A 3 -1.34 -9.79 37.59
CA GLU A 3 -0.63 -10.65 36.68
C GLU A 3 -0.94 -10.26 35.24
N LEU A 4 0.11 -10.03 34.41
CA LEU A 4 0.01 -9.84 32.97
C LEU A 4 0.62 -11.06 32.28
N SER A 5 -0.19 -11.85 31.62
CA SER A 5 0.27 -12.88 30.68
C SER A 5 0.27 -12.34 29.26
N ILE A 6 1.21 -12.81 28.43
CA ILE A 6 1.29 -12.42 27.02
C ILE A 6 1.32 -13.68 26.16
N GLU A 7 0.32 -13.81 25.30
CA GLU A 7 0.30 -14.77 24.22
C GLU A 7 0.67 -14.06 22.91
N GLN A 8 1.52 -14.67 22.09
CA GLN A 8 1.98 -14.05 20.84
C GLN A 8 1.97 -15.04 19.68
N ASP A 9 1.63 -14.54 18.50
CA ASP A 9 1.88 -15.22 17.23
C ASP A 9 3.38 -15.15 16.88
N ASP A 10 3.83 -16.03 16.01
CA ASP A 10 5.23 -16.11 15.56
C ASP A 10 5.72 -14.88 14.75
N CYS A 11 4.80 -13.98 14.39
CA CYS A 11 5.11 -12.68 13.79
C CYS A 11 5.79 -11.71 14.77
N TYR A 12 5.67 -11.91 16.08
CA TYR A 12 6.15 -10.97 17.08
C TYR A 12 7.29 -11.56 17.91
N THR A 13 8.34 -10.76 18.10
CA THR A 13 9.57 -11.17 18.80
C THR A 13 10.05 -10.08 19.75
N ASP A 14 11.09 -10.37 20.53
CA ASP A 14 11.77 -9.42 21.43
C ASP A 14 10.81 -8.74 22.43
N ILE A 15 9.83 -9.50 22.96
CA ILE A 15 8.83 -8.94 23.86
C ILE A 15 9.46 -8.60 25.20
N THR A 16 9.24 -7.39 25.65
CA THR A 16 9.63 -6.90 26.99
C THR A 16 8.50 -6.10 27.61
N VAL A 17 8.37 -6.18 28.92
CA VAL A 17 7.39 -5.41 29.71
C VAL A 17 8.14 -4.50 30.65
N SER A 18 7.72 -3.23 30.76
CA SER A 18 8.25 -2.27 31.72
C SER A 18 7.14 -1.64 32.55
N ASP A 19 7.47 -1.25 33.78
CA ASP A 19 6.57 -0.50 34.67
C ASP A 19 6.43 0.97 34.22
N GLU A 20 5.63 1.75 34.93
CA GLU A 20 5.42 3.18 34.68
C GLU A 20 6.70 4.01 34.81
N ALA A 21 7.67 3.56 35.58
CA ALA A 21 8.96 4.21 35.72
C ALA A 21 9.97 3.82 34.60
N GLY A 22 9.60 2.86 33.73
CA GLY A 22 10.42 2.36 32.65
C GLY A 22 11.37 1.22 33.05
N ASN A 23 11.25 0.66 34.26
CA ASN A 23 12.04 -0.48 34.68
C ASN A 23 11.51 -1.75 33.99
N VAL A 24 12.39 -2.53 33.38
CA VAL A 24 12.03 -3.80 32.74
C VAL A 24 11.67 -4.81 33.83
N LEU A 25 10.50 -5.41 33.69
CA LEU A 25 9.98 -6.42 34.59
C LEU A 25 10.49 -7.82 34.21
N SER A 26 10.72 -8.65 35.21
CA SER A 26 11.09 -10.05 35.01
C SER A 26 9.84 -10.90 34.79
N LEU A 27 9.95 -11.86 33.87
CA LEU A 27 8.94 -12.90 33.68
C LEU A 27 9.07 -13.91 34.80
N ASP A 28 8.01 -14.15 35.55
CA ASP A 28 7.91 -15.10 36.67
C ASP A 28 6.72 -16.04 36.47
N GLU A 29 6.97 -17.34 36.42
CA GLU A 29 5.94 -18.37 36.18
C GLU A 29 5.03 -18.13 34.96
N GLY A 30 5.55 -17.46 33.90
CA GLY A 30 4.81 -17.15 32.68
C GLY A 30 4.02 -15.84 32.73
N CYS A 31 4.11 -15.07 33.82
CA CYS A 31 3.44 -13.79 33.97
C CYS A 31 4.39 -12.67 34.41
N TYR A 32 4.02 -11.44 34.12
CA TYR A 32 4.68 -10.24 34.65
C TYR A 32 3.84 -9.68 35.81
N ARG A 33 4.50 -9.25 36.89
CA ARG A 33 3.85 -8.55 38.00
C ARG A 33 3.79 -7.06 37.70
N VAL A 34 2.61 -6.57 37.32
CA VAL A 34 2.37 -5.19 36.89
C VAL A 34 1.61 -4.36 37.92
N GLY A 35 1.77 -3.05 37.88
CA GLY A 35 0.94 -2.09 38.62
C GLY A 35 -0.37 -1.79 37.87
N THR A 36 -0.85 -0.54 37.97
CA THR A 36 -2.03 -0.05 37.27
C THR A 36 -1.76 0.31 35.82
N ALA A 37 -0.48 0.39 35.42
CA ALA A 37 -0.05 0.60 34.04
C ALA A 37 1.28 -0.10 33.74
N CYS A 38 1.49 -0.45 32.49
CA CYS A 38 2.76 -0.95 31.97
C CYS A 38 2.89 -0.67 30.47
N THR A 39 4.11 -0.83 29.96
CA THR A 39 4.37 -0.75 28.51
C THR A 39 4.93 -2.09 28.02
N VAL A 40 4.28 -2.64 27.01
CA VAL A 40 4.74 -3.83 26.28
C VAL A 40 5.46 -3.37 25.02
N LYS A 41 6.73 -3.79 24.85
CA LYS A 41 7.53 -3.55 23.65
C LYS A 41 7.73 -4.86 22.90
N TYR A 42 7.71 -4.80 21.57
CA TYR A 42 7.93 -5.95 20.70
C TYR A 42 8.51 -5.53 19.35
N LYS A 43 9.04 -6.51 18.62
CA LYS A 43 9.41 -6.38 17.21
C LYS A 43 8.58 -7.31 16.35
N ILE A 44 8.56 -7.03 15.04
CA ILE A 44 8.01 -7.94 14.04
C ILE A 44 9.15 -8.74 13.42
N ALA A 45 9.00 -10.06 13.38
CA ALA A 45 9.96 -10.98 12.78
C ALA A 45 10.08 -10.71 11.28
N VAL A 46 11.33 -10.55 10.80
CA VAL A 46 11.59 -10.16 9.40
C VAL A 46 11.13 -11.22 8.40
N ASP A 47 11.30 -12.50 8.77
CA ASP A 47 10.95 -13.65 7.94
C ASP A 47 9.45 -14.00 7.92
N LYS A 48 8.64 -13.28 8.68
CA LYS A 48 7.18 -13.49 8.81
C LYS A 48 6.34 -12.42 8.10
N LYS A 49 6.98 -11.48 7.45
CA LYS A 49 6.29 -10.40 6.74
C LYS A 49 5.65 -10.89 5.42
N PRO A 50 4.48 -10.35 5.04
CA PRO A 50 3.81 -9.19 5.62
C PRO A 50 3.06 -9.50 6.92
N CYS A 51 3.14 -8.58 7.90
CA CYS A 51 2.49 -8.68 9.21
C CYS A 51 1.88 -7.35 9.65
N SER A 52 0.84 -7.46 10.50
CA SER A 52 0.20 -6.30 11.13
C SER A 52 1.10 -5.66 12.20
N ARG A 53 1.15 -4.31 12.25
CA ARG A 53 1.88 -3.52 13.27
C ARG A 53 1.16 -3.40 14.61
N GLY A 54 0.28 -4.23 14.98
CA GLY A 54 -0.35 -4.10 16.29
C GLY A 54 -1.81 -4.48 16.27
N ALA A 55 -2.02 -5.78 16.23
CA ALA A 55 -3.31 -6.35 16.52
C ALA A 55 -3.25 -6.91 17.94
N PHE A 56 -3.91 -6.22 18.87
CA PHE A 56 -4.03 -6.65 20.25
C PHE A 56 -5.45 -7.11 20.53
N VAL A 57 -5.54 -8.23 21.24
CA VAL A 57 -6.75 -8.63 21.96
C VAL A 57 -6.41 -8.64 23.43
N VAL A 58 -7.13 -7.89 24.24
CA VAL A 58 -6.97 -7.85 25.69
C VAL A 58 -8.15 -8.51 26.33
N GLU A 59 -7.85 -9.50 27.19
CA GLU A 59 -8.82 -10.15 28.04
C GLU A 59 -8.52 -9.72 29.49
N GLY A 60 -9.40 -8.91 30.06
CA GLY A 60 -9.24 -8.30 31.39
C GLY A 60 -9.70 -6.84 31.38
N ALA A 61 -9.69 -6.18 32.53
CA ALA A 61 -10.05 -4.77 32.60
C ALA A 61 -8.85 -3.89 32.28
N VAL A 62 -8.88 -3.29 31.10
CA VAL A 62 -7.91 -2.30 30.61
C VAL A 62 -8.70 -1.17 29.97
N SER A 63 -8.20 0.07 30.04
CA SER A 63 -8.85 1.18 29.34
C SER A 63 -8.88 0.95 27.83
N GLU A 64 -9.97 1.32 27.19
CA GLU A 64 -10.33 0.94 25.81
C GLU A 64 -9.38 1.44 24.71
N ASP A 65 -8.45 2.36 24.97
CA ASP A 65 -7.58 2.97 23.99
C ASP A 65 -6.15 2.42 24.03
N LEU A 66 -5.94 1.23 23.45
CA LEU A 66 -4.59 0.70 23.22
C LEU A 66 -3.90 1.47 22.11
N LYS A 67 -3.06 2.43 22.47
CA LYS A 67 -2.24 3.17 21.50
C LYS A 67 -0.91 2.45 21.28
N VAL A 68 -0.69 2.05 20.02
CA VAL A 68 0.61 1.57 19.57
C VAL A 68 1.42 2.74 19.03
N THR A 69 2.66 2.84 19.47
CA THR A 69 3.64 3.80 18.97
C THR A 69 4.89 3.06 18.52
N GLU A 70 5.69 3.67 17.64
CA GLU A 70 6.99 3.14 17.27
C GLU A 70 8.08 3.99 17.91
N LYS A 71 9.03 3.34 18.54
CA LYS A 71 10.20 3.98 19.13
C LYS A 71 11.44 3.09 18.98
N GLU A 72 12.47 3.63 18.33
CA GLU A 72 13.78 2.97 18.19
C GLU A 72 13.69 1.57 17.55
N GLY A 73 12.78 1.39 16.58
CA GLY A 73 12.57 0.12 15.89
C GLY A 73 11.79 -0.91 16.70
N TYR A 74 11.18 -0.50 17.81
CA TYR A 74 10.23 -1.30 18.58
C TYR A 74 8.83 -0.71 18.47
N PHE A 75 7.84 -1.58 18.44
CA PHE A 75 6.45 -1.21 18.65
C PHE A 75 6.16 -1.24 20.14
N CYS A 76 5.49 -0.22 20.65
CA CYS A 76 5.20 -0.04 22.06
C CYS A 76 3.70 0.08 22.26
N CYS A 77 3.12 -0.80 23.05
CA CYS A 77 1.73 -0.73 23.50
C CYS A 77 1.71 -0.33 24.98
N SER A 78 1.01 0.75 25.31
CA SER A 78 0.81 1.17 26.70
C SER A 78 -0.53 0.67 27.22
N LEU A 79 -0.49 -0.10 28.28
CA LEU A 79 -1.66 -0.57 29.02
C LEU A 79 -1.86 0.33 30.24
N THR A 80 -3.06 0.82 30.46
CA THR A 80 -3.42 1.69 31.60
C THR A 80 -4.74 1.22 32.22
N GLY A 81 -4.94 1.57 33.50
CA GLY A 81 -6.16 1.19 34.21
C GLY A 81 -6.27 -0.30 34.51
N ILE A 82 -5.14 -1.00 34.65
CA ILE A 82 -5.10 -2.42 35.00
C ILE A 82 -5.58 -2.56 36.46
N ASP A 83 -6.72 -3.20 36.65
CA ASP A 83 -7.34 -3.41 37.95
C ASP A 83 -7.64 -4.90 38.26
N SER A 84 -7.22 -5.80 37.38
CA SER A 84 -7.33 -7.25 37.51
C SER A 84 -6.22 -7.95 36.71
N ASP A 85 -6.10 -9.26 36.90
CA ASP A 85 -5.23 -10.08 36.07
C ASP A 85 -5.65 -9.99 34.61
N THR A 86 -4.67 -9.80 33.73
CA THR A 86 -4.89 -9.45 32.34
C THR A 86 -4.12 -10.38 31.40
N ASN A 87 -4.76 -10.81 30.32
CA ASN A 87 -4.10 -11.54 29.24
C ASN A 87 -4.07 -10.67 27.99
N LEU A 88 -2.87 -10.41 27.48
CA LEU A 88 -2.62 -9.69 26.24
C LEU A 88 -2.26 -10.66 25.12
N LYS A 89 -3.06 -10.69 24.06
CA LYS A 89 -2.80 -11.51 22.88
C LYS A 89 -2.29 -10.61 21.75
N LEU A 90 -1.05 -10.84 21.32
CA LEU A 90 -0.44 -10.24 20.13
C LEU A 90 -0.75 -11.15 18.94
N LYS A 91 -1.74 -10.81 18.13
CA LYS A 91 -2.16 -11.59 16.98
C LYS A 91 -1.88 -10.86 15.67
N ASN A 92 -1.43 -11.59 14.68
CA ASN A 92 -1.38 -11.08 13.32
C ASN A 92 -2.81 -10.96 12.78
N LYS A 93 -3.22 -9.74 12.48
CA LYS A 93 -4.51 -9.45 11.87
C LYS A 93 -4.34 -9.48 10.35
N ALA A 94 -5.24 -10.09 9.62
CA ALA A 94 -5.23 -10.00 8.16
C ALA A 94 -5.33 -8.53 7.70
N PRO A 95 -4.72 -8.17 6.56
CA PRO A 95 -4.83 -6.82 6.02
C PRO A 95 -6.28 -6.49 5.64
N ASN A 96 -6.65 -5.23 5.74
CA ASN A 96 -7.93 -4.72 5.27
C ASN A 96 -7.74 -3.62 4.24
N VAL A 97 -8.77 -3.40 3.44
CA VAL A 97 -8.83 -2.20 2.59
C VAL A 97 -8.78 -0.97 3.50
N LEU A 98 -8.02 0.05 3.10
CA LEU A 98 -7.68 1.29 3.82
C LEU A 98 -6.63 1.14 4.92
N ASP A 99 -6.03 -0.03 5.14
CA ASP A 99 -4.85 -0.12 5.99
C ASP A 99 -3.66 0.61 5.37
N PHE A 100 -2.86 1.26 6.21
CA PHE A 100 -1.56 1.81 5.83
C PHE A 100 -0.56 0.66 5.59
N TYR A 101 0.17 0.75 4.49
CA TYR A 101 1.23 -0.19 4.16
C TYR A 101 2.60 0.48 4.23
N PHE A 102 3.56 -0.15 4.88
CA PHE A 102 4.82 0.48 5.24
C PHE A 102 6.02 -0.11 4.48
N LYS A 103 7.09 0.69 4.35
CA LYS A 103 8.34 0.34 3.64
C LYS A 103 9.05 -0.91 4.18
N ASP A 104 8.70 -1.36 5.38
CA ASP A 104 9.23 -2.56 6.01
C ASP A 104 8.36 -3.81 5.79
N ASN A 105 7.42 -3.75 4.84
CA ASN A 105 6.49 -4.82 4.50
C ASN A 105 5.56 -5.19 5.68
N THR A 106 5.08 -4.17 6.40
CA THR A 106 4.07 -4.30 7.44
C THR A 106 2.87 -3.44 7.13
N TYR A 107 1.74 -3.69 7.78
CA TYR A 107 0.51 -2.90 7.59
C TYR A 107 -0.20 -2.62 8.91
N SER A 108 -1.08 -1.62 8.93
CA SER A 108 -1.86 -1.26 10.12
C SER A 108 -3.08 -0.42 9.77
N GLU A 109 -4.15 -0.60 10.50
CA GLU A 109 -5.34 0.26 10.49
C GLU A 109 -5.00 1.73 10.84
N TYR A 110 -3.98 1.95 11.66
CA TYR A 110 -3.55 3.27 12.10
C TYR A 110 -2.18 3.61 11.55
N LEU A 111 -1.92 4.92 11.36
CA LEU A 111 -0.60 5.42 10.98
C LEU A 111 0.36 5.33 12.18
N ILE A 112 1.02 4.18 12.31
CA ILE A 112 1.98 3.91 13.40
C ILE A 112 3.40 4.21 12.90
N GLY A 113 4.11 5.08 13.62
CA GLY A 113 5.48 5.46 13.29
C GLY A 113 5.57 6.71 12.43
N ASN A 114 6.63 6.82 11.64
CA ASN A 114 6.86 7.97 10.79
C ASN A 114 6.00 7.87 9.52
N LYS A 115 5.24 8.91 9.21
CA LYS A 115 4.42 8.97 7.98
C LYS A 115 5.23 8.79 6.69
N ASN A 116 6.51 9.17 6.68
CA ASN A 116 7.39 8.96 5.53
C ASN A 116 7.78 7.49 5.33
N ASP A 117 7.50 6.63 6.32
CA ASP A 117 7.69 5.19 6.21
C ASP A 117 6.46 4.47 5.62
N CYS A 118 5.34 5.18 5.50
CA CYS A 118 4.17 4.69 4.79
C CYS A 118 4.44 4.68 3.28
N SER A 119 4.42 3.51 2.67
CA SER A 119 4.56 3.34 1.21
C SER A 119 3.27 3.68 0.48
N GLY A 120 2.12 3.34 1.07
CA GLY A 120 0.81 3.60 0.48
C GLY A 120 -0.35 3.05 1.30
N ILE A 121 -1.51 2.98 0.66
CA ILE A 121 -2.76 2.50 1.26
C ILE A 121 -3.21 1.25 0.52
N ILE A 122 -3.60 0.22 1.26
CA ILE A 122 -4.17 -1.01 0.70
C ILE A 122 -5.55 -0.68 0.13
N PHE A 123 -5.74 -0.89 -1.17
CA PHE A 123 -7.02 -0.64 -1.83
C PHE A 123 -7.78 -1.92 -2.22
N HIS A 124 -7.09 -3.07 -2.17
CA HIS A 124 -7.71 -4.38 -2.37
C HIS A 124 -6.93 -5.46 -1.62
N VAL A 125 -7.64 -6.46 -1.12
CA VAL A 125 -7.08 -7.60 -0.37
C VAL A 125 -7.33 -8.89 -1.13
N GLY A 126 -6.31 -9.73 -1.21
CA GLY A 126 -6.29 -10.97 -1.99
C GLY A 126 -5.94 -10.75 -3.45
N ALA A 127 -5.87 -11.83 -4.20
CA ALA A 127 -5.61 -11.79 -5.64
C ALA A 127 -6.84 -11.29 -6.41
N GLY A 128 -6.63 -10.35 -7.33
CA GLY A 128 -7.65 -9.92 -8.27
C GLY A 128 -7.89 -10.93 -9.39
N GLU A 129 -9.05 -10.89 -10.02
CA GLU A 129 -9.38 -11.80 -11.12
C GLU A 129 -8.42 -11.58 -12.30
N GLY A 130 -7.88 -12.66 -12.85
CA GLY A 130 -6.91 -12.62 -13.95
C GLY A 130 -5.48 -12.25 -13.54
N ASP A 131 -5.20 -11.91 -12.28
CA ASP A 131 -3.81 -11.74 -11.81
C ASP A 131 -3.17 -13.10 -11.50
N ASN A 132 -1.97 -13.32 -12.02
CA ASN A 132 -1.30 -14.59 -11.90
C ASN A 132 0.05 -14.46 -11.19
N ILE A 133 0.24 -15.23 -10.13
CA ILE A 133 1.48 -15.23 -9.35
C ILE A 133 2.72 -15.51 -10.21
N SER A 134 2.59 -16.28 -11.30
CA SER A 134 3.69 -16.57 -12.23
C SER A 134 4.24 -15.34 -12.96
N ASP A 135 3.45 -14.27 -13.06
CA ASP A 135 3.85 -13.05 -13.76
C ASP A 135 4.86 -12.21 -12.97
N TYR A 136 4.99 -12.47 -11.67
CA TYR A 136 5.86 -11.72 -10.76
C TYR A 136 7.33 -12.20 -10.72
N ASP A 137 7.73 -13.12 -11.62
CA ASP A 137 9.12 -13.60 -11.76
C ASP A 137 9.74 -14.13 -10.45
N GLY A 138 8.92 -14.75 -9.60
CA GLY A 138 9.34 -15.28 -8.30
C GLY A 138 9.57 -14.23 -7.21
N LYS A 139 9.23 -12.97 -7.44
CA LYS A 139 9.29 -11.93 -6.41
C LYS A 139 8.26 -12.15 -5.30
N LEU A 140 7.12 -12.72 -5.65
CA LEU A 140 6.03 -13.06 -4.74
C LEU A 140 5.81 -14.57 -4.73
N THR A 141 5.43 -15.10 -3.58
CA THR A 141 4.99 -16.50 -3.42
C THR A 141 3.47 -16.60 -3.29
N GLU A 142 2.82 -15.50 -2.91
CA GLU A 142 1.38 -15.36 -2.76
C GLU A 142 1.01 -13.89 -3.00
N ILE A 143 -0.24 -13.62 -3.40
CA ILE A 143 -0.79 -12.27 -3.54
C ILE A 143 -1.69 -12.01 -2.35
N HIS A 144 -1.26 -11.15 -1.44
CA HIS A 144 -2.03 -10.73 -0.27
C HIS A 144 -2.91 -9.52 -0.56
N GLY A 145 -2.53 -8.69 -1.54
CA GLY A 145 -3.31 -7.52 -1.93
C GLY A 145 -2.50 -6.50 -2.72
N TYR A 146 -3.10 -5.31 -2.89
CA TYR A 146 -2.56 -4.24 -3.72
C TYR A 146 -2.55 -2.93 -2.96
N VAL A 147 -1.48 -2.17 -3.15
CA VAL A 147 -1.22 -0.90 -2.49
C VAL A 147 -1.14 0.22 -3.52
N PHE A 148 -1.85 1.30 -3.26
CA PHE A 148 -1.77 2.56 -3.99
C PHE A 148 -0.75 3.48 -3.32
N ALA A 149 0.17 4.08 -4.08
CA ALA A 149 1.25 4.89 -3.55
C ALA A 149 0.77 6.09 -2.72
N ALA A 150 1.42 6.35 -1.58
CA ALA A 150 1.03 7.45 -0.68
C ALA A 150 1.19 8.85 -1.31
N ASP A 151 2.20 9.05 -2.14
CA ASP A 151 2.48 10.30 -2.85
C ASP A 151 2.59 10.05 -4.36
N PRO A 152 1.53 9.69 -5.07
CA PRO A 152 1.59 9.42 -6.49
C PRO A 152 2.03 10.63 -7.30
N SER A 153 1.93 11.79 -6.73
CA SER A 153 2.16 13.10 -7.33
C SER A 153 3.52 13.74 -7.12
N GLY A 154 4.46 13.07 -6.55
CA GLY A 154 5.85 13.54 -6.63
C GLY A 154 6.35 13.68 -8.07
N ILE A 155 5.53 13.30 -8.96
CA ILE A 155 5.44 13.69 -10.34
C ILE A 155 4.85 15.09 -10.34
N GLN A 156 5.63 16.10 -10.66
CA GLN A 156 5.22 17.51 -10.66
C GLN A 156 3.83 17.68 -11.29
N PHE A 157 2.84 18.06 -10.47
CA PHE A 157 1.54 18.48 -10.97
C PHE A 157 1.71 19.66 -11.92
N GLY A 158 1.00 19.62 -13.03
CA GLY A 158 1.00 20.65 -14.04
C GLY A 158 1.71 20.27 -15.33
N SER A 159 2.37 19.13 -15.39
CA SER A 159 2.77 18.55 -16.66
C SER A 159 2.00 17.26 -16.90
N ILE A 160 0.70 17.41 -17.18
CA ILE A 160 -0.10 16.36 -17.80
C ILE A 160 0.72 15.83 -18.99
N LYS A 161 1.18 14.58 -18.90
CA LYS A 161 2.04 13.99 -19.92
C LYS A 161 1.29 12.88 -20.64
N GLU A 162 1.49 12.82 -21.92
CA GLU A 162 0.96 11.75 -22.76
C GLU A 162 1.45 10.38 -22.29
N TRP A 163 0.62 9.36 -22.44
CA TRP A 163 0.97 7.97 -22.13
C TRP A 163 2.24 7.53 -22.89
N CYS A 164 2.32 7.88 -24.17
CA CYS A 164 3.54 7.79 -24.99
C CYS A 164 3.55 8.88 -26.05
N THR A 165 4.74 9.13 -26.63
CA THR A 165 4.89 10.14 -27.68
C THR A 165 4.15 9.75 -28.96
N GLU A 166 3.91 10.74 -29.84
CA GLU A 166 3.19 10.58 -31.12
C GLU A 166 3.74 9.44 -31.99
N THR A 167 5.04 9.20 -31.93
CA THR A 167 5.71 8.15 -32.71
C THR A 167 5.19 6.76 -32.37
N TYR A 168 4.84 6.50 -31.11
CA TYR A 168 4.44 5.18 -30.62
C TYR A 168 2.93 5.02 -30.38
N ARG A 169 2.16 6.10 -30.47
CA ARG A 169 0.69 6.09 -30.27
C ARG A 169 -0.05 5.11 -31.18
N LYS A 170 0.47 4.87 -32.37
CA LYS A 170 -0.19 4.07 -33.41
C LYS A 170 0.01 2.57 -33.26
N GLU A 171 0.89 2.15 -32.35
CA GLU A 171 1.16 0.74 -32.11
C GLU A 171 0.32 0.21 -30.95
N LEU A 172 -0.29 -0.95 -31.10
CA LEU A 172 -0.85 -1.72 -30.01
C LEU A 172 0.21 -2.68 -29.48
N ILE A 173 0.38 -2.72 -28.17
CA ILE A 173 1.37 -3.56 -27.49
C ILE A 173 0.75 -4.90 -27.10
N GLY A 174 -0.58 -4.95 -26.95
CA GLY A 174 -1.34 -6.15 -26.61
C GLY A 174 -1.97 -6.11 -25.22
N THR A 175 -1.77 -5.06 -24.44
CA THR A 175 -2.36 -4.95 -23.08
C THR A 175 -3.88 -4.76 -23.10
N HIS A 176 -4.50 -4.70 -24.26
CA HIS A 176 -5.93 -4.59 -24.48
C HIS A 176 -6.64 -5.97 -24.55
N GLU A 177 -5.90 -7.08 -24.55
CA GLU A 177 -6.48 -8.41 -24.72
C GLU A 177 -7.29 -8.86 -23.49
N HIS A 178 -6.92 -8.36 -22.31
CA HIS A 178 -7.56 -8.68 -21.03
C HIS A 178 -7.89 -7.38 -20.25
N PRO A 179 -8.84 -6.56 -20.76
CA PRO A 179 -9.08 -5.21 -20.18
C PRO A 179 -9.73 -5.26 -18.79
N ASP A 180 -10.37 -6.38 -18.45
CA ASP A 180 -11.10 -6.56 -17.20
C ASP A 180 -10.32 -7.40 -16.17
N ASP A 181 -9.04 -7.70 -16.45
CA ASP A 181 -8.16 -8.45 -15.55
C ASP A 181 -7.30 -7.54 -14.68
N TRP A 182 -6.94 -8.03 -13.49
CA TRP A 182 -6.02 -7.36 -12.55
C TRP A 182 -4.55 -7.48 -12.97
N CYS A 183 -4.27 -7.36 -14.25
CA CYS A 183 -2.99 -7.66 -14.89
C CYS A 183 -2.01 -6.46 -15.00
N GLY A 184 -2.11 -5.46 -14.12
CA GLY A 184 -1.28 -4.24 -14.22
C GLY A 184 0.22 -4.51 -14.23
N TYR A 185 0.70 -5.45 -13.41
CA TYR A 185 2.11 -5.85 -13.40
C TYR A 185 2.52 -6.52 -14.73
N ALA A 186 1.73 -7.47 -15.21
CA ALA A 186 1.96 -8.15 -16.49
C ALA A 186 1.93 -7.16 -17.66
N ASN A 187 0.95 -6.26 -17.70
CA ASN A 187 0.86 -5.17 -18.69
C ASN A 187 2.10 -4.28 -18.66
N THR A 188 2.54 -3.87 -17.47
CA THR A 188 3.76 -3.07 -17.31
C THR A 188 4.97 -3.80 -17.90
N LYS A 189 5.15 -5.09 -17.60
CA LYS A 189 6.22 -5.91 -18.20
C LYS A 189 6.11 -5.99 -19.71
N MET A 190 4.90 -6.15 -20.24
CA MET A 190 4.65 -6.21 -21.69
C MET A 190 5.10 -4.91 -22.37
N ILE A 191 4.78 -3.76 -21.79
CA ILE A 191 5.19 -2.44 -22.32
C ILE A 191 6.71 -2.27 -22.22
N LEU A 192 7.33 -2.65 -21.11
CA LEU A 192 8.79 -2.61 -20.93
C LEU A 192 9.51 -3.49 -21.96
N ASN A 193 9.01 -4.70 -22.21
CA ASN A 193 9.56 -5.61 -23.19
C ASN A 193 9.40 -5.06 -24.62
N HIS A 194 8.25 -4.48 -24.93
CA HIS A 194 8.04 -3.83 -26.24
C HIS A 194 9.03 -2.70 -26.46
N ALA A 195 9.21 -1.80 -25.50
CA ALA A 195 10.20 -0.72 -25.58
C ALA A 195 11.62 -1.27 -25.81
N LYS A 196 12.00 -2.31 -25.05
CA LYS A 196 13.30 -2.98 -25.22
C LYS A 196 13.49 -3.57 -26.61
N LEU A 197 12.48 -4.25 -27.16
CA LEU A 197 12.54 -4.85 -28.50
C LEU A 197 12.68 -3.78 -29.59
N LYS A 198 12.12 -2.60 -29.36
CA LYS A 198 12.25 -1.44 -30.27
C LYS A 198 13.54 -0.65 -30.08
N GLY A 199 14.40 -1.03 -29.12
CA GLY A 199 15.62 -0.28 -28.79
C GLY A 199 15.34 1.07 -28.14
N ILE A 200 14.17 1.25 -27.49
CA ILE A 200 13.76 2.48 -26.85
C ILE A 200 14.25 2.48 -25.41
N THR A 201 15.05 3.48 -25.06
CA THR A 201 15.35 3.79 -23.65
C THR A 201 14.20 4.58 -23.06
N LEU A 202 13.54 4.04 -22.03
CA LEU A 202 12.42 4.72 -21.38
C LEU A 202 12.84 6.04 -20.75
N SER A 203 12.03 7.05 -20.91
CA SER A 203 12.20 8.37 -20.32
C SER A 203 10.86 9.11 -20.22
N ASP A 204 10.90 10.27 -19.57
CA ASP A 204 9.76 11.20 -19.51
C ASP A 204 9.34 11.76 -20.89
N ASP A 205 10.18 11.55 -21.91
CA ASP A 205 9.96 12.06 -23.27
C ASP A 205 9.41 10.98 -24.23
N ASN A 206 9.15 9.76 -23.76
CA ASN A 206 8.59 8.70 -24.62
C ASN A 206 7.44 7.93 -23.96
N TYR A 207 7.69 6.88 -23.21
CA TYR A 207 6.67 6.12 -22.48
C TYR A 207 6.51 6.66 -21.04
N THR A 208 5.99 7.85 -20.92
CA THR A 208 6.01 8.65 -19.69
C THR A 208 5.34 7.95 -18.50
N HIS A 209 4.14 7.39 -18.67
CA HIS A 209 3.40 6.78 -17.58
C HIS A 209 4.14 5.57 -17.00
N ILE A 210 4.61 4.67 -17.88
CA ILE A 210 5.37 3.49 -17.47
C ILE A 210 6.70 3.91 -16.82
N TYR A 211 7.41 4.86 -17.44
CA TYR A 211 8.67 5.35 -16.90
C TYR A 211 8.50 5.88 -15.48
N ARG A 212 7.52 6.74 -15.27
CA ARG A 212 7.26 7.34 -13.96
C ARG A 212 6.79 6.33 -12.93
N ALA A 213 5.91 5.42 -13.28
CA ALA A 213 5.44 4.40 -12.34
C ALA A 213 6.56 3.44 -11.93
N THR A 214 7.36 2.94 -12.89
CA THR A 214 8.44 1.98 -12.61
C THR A 214 9.70 2.60 -11.99
N ASN A 215 9.90 3.91 -12.15
CA ASN A 215 10.98 4.68 -11.53
C ASN A 215 10.49 5.54 -10.34
N TYR A 216 9.34 5.23 -9.79
CA TYR A 216 8.82 5.93 -8.65
C TYR A 216 9.69 5.66 -7.41
N THR A 217 10.22 6.73 -6.79
CA THR A 217 11.17 6.65 -5.68
C THR A 217 10.78 7.48 -4.47
N ILE A 218 9.65 8.18 -4.53
CA ILE A 218 9.19 9.04 -3.43
C ILE A 218 8.81 8.20 -2.22
N ARG A 219 8.18 7.06 -2.48
CA ARG A 219 7.93 6.04 -1.48
C ARG A 219 8.63 4.75 -1.86
N THR A 220 9.27 4.15 -0.87
CA THR A 220 9.99 2.88 -1.08
C THR A 220 9.00 1.74 -1.27
N ALA A 221 9.16 0.97 -2.34
CA ALA A 221 8.53 -0.35 -2.42
C ALA A 221 9.30 -1.31 -1.51
N PRO A 222 8.64 -2.01 -0.57
CA PRO A 222 9.30 -2.96 0.31
C PRO A 222 9.93 -4.12 -0.44
N GLU A 223 10.99 -4.69 0.13
CA GLU A 223 11.53 -5.97 -0.33
C GLU A 223 10.47 -7.08 -0.17
N GLY A 224 10.44 -8.02 -1.11
CA GLY A 224 9.42 -9.09 -1.14
C GLY A 224 8.06 -8.65 -1.72
N THR A 225 8.00 -7.48 -2.38
CA THR A 225 6.85 -7.03 -3.16
C THR A 225 7.16 -7.02 -4.65
N SER A 226 6.14 -6.76 -5.49
CA SER A 226 6.34 -6.61 -6.94
C SER A 226 7.30 -5.48 -7.33
N GLY A 227 7.52 -4.50 -6.45
CA GLY A 227 7.97 -3.17 -6.81
C GLY A 227 6.82 -2.35 -7.44
N TRP A 228 7.08 -1.06 -7.70
CA TRP A 228 6.08 -0.17 -8.29
C TRP A 228 5.86 -0.45 -9.78
N TYR A 229 4.61 -0.44 -10.22
CA TYR A 229 4.19 -0.60 -11.60
C TYR A 229 2.97 0.27 -11.91
N LEU A 230 2.58 0.38 -13.18
CA LEU A 230 1.39 1.10 -13.60
C LEU A 230 0.18 0.18 -13.52
N GLY A 231 -0.82 0.53 -12.72
CA GLY A 231 -2.02 -0.29 -12.50
C GLY A 231 -2.83 -0.54 -13.78
N SER A 232 -3.57 -1.65 -13.84
CA SER A 232 -4.53 -1.92 -14.91
C SER A 232 -5.78 -1.06 -14.76
N LYS A 233 -6.65 -1.07 -15.76
CA LYS A 233 -7.96 -0.41 -15.73
C LYS A 233 -8.74 -0.81 -14.47
N VAL A 234 -8.90 -2.10 -14.24
CA VAL A 234 -9.69 -2.62 -13.11
C VAL A 234 -9.06 -2.30 -11.76
N GLN A 235 -7.72 -2.29 -11.67
CA GLN A 235 -7.05 -1.85 -10.45
C GLN A 235 -7.33 -0.37 -10.15
N MET A 236 -7.37 0.49 -11.17
CA MET A 236 -7.70 1.90 -10.97
C MET A 236 -9.19 2.12 -10.68
N GLU A 237 -10.07 1.31 -11.24
CA GLU A 237 -11.49 1.29 -10.87
C GLU A 237 -11.66 0.93 -9.39
N ALA A 238 -10.91 -0.06 -8.88
CA ALA A 238 -10.94 -0.41 -7.46
C ALA A 238 -10.36 0.71 -6.55
N VAL A 239 -9.38 1.48 -7.02
CA VAL A 239 -8.91 2.69 -6.31
C VAL A 239 -10.03 3.74 -6.24
N ALA A 240 -10.78 3.92 -7.34
CA ALA A 240 -11.92 4.84 -7.36
C ALA A 240 -13.06 4.37 -6.42
N GLU A 241 -13.34 3.07 -6.36
CA GLU A 241 -14.28 2.51 -5.37
C GLU A 241 -13.78 2.72 -3.93
N ALA A 242 -12.46 2.57 -3.69
CA ALA A 242 -11.85 2.84 -2.39
C ALA A 242 -11.92 4.34 -2.00
N HIS A 243 -12.07 5.25 -2.98
CA HIS A 243 -12.30 6.68 -2.70
C HIS A 243 -13.61 6.90 -1.94
N ASP A 244 -14.68 6.21 -2.32
CA ASP A 244 -15.99 6.34 -1.68
C ASP A 244 -15.99 5.87 -0.22
N ILE A 245 -15.05 5.02 0.15
CA ILE A 245 -14.92 4.51 1.52
C ILE A 245 -13.78 5.15 2.32
N GLY A 246 -13.04 6.14 1.75
CA GLY A 246 -12.13 7.01 2.49
C GLY A 246 -10.64 6.87 2.19
N ILE A 247 -10.21 6.30 1.05
CA ILE A 247 -8.76 6.22 0.70
C ILE A 247 -8.11 7.61 0.65
N LYS A 248 -8.87 8.64 0.24
CA LYS A 248 -8.40 10.03 0.19
C LYS A 248 -7.97 10.53 1.57
N ASP A 249 -8.78 10.27 2.59
CA ASP A 249 -8.48 10.71 3.96
C ASP A 249 -7.23 10.02 4.48
N ARG A 250 -7.09 8.71 4.23
CA ARG A 250 -5.89 7.94 4.58
C ARG A 250 -4.62 8.46 3.90
N LEU A 251 -4.72 8.81 2.63
CA LEU A 251 -3.60 9.40 1.90
C LEU A 251 -3.21 10.77 2.47
N GLN A 252 -4.18 11.59 2.90
CA GLN A 252 -3.92 12.87 3.56
C GLN A 252 -3.21 12.71 4.91
N GLU A 253 -3.46 11.63 5.64
CA GLU A 253 -2.78 11.33 6.90
C GLU A 253 -1.28 11.03 6.68
N CYS A 254 -0.93 10.27 5.64
CA CYS A 254 0.44 9.80 5.41
C CYS A 254 1.24 10.61 4.38
N SER A 255 0.63 11.59 3.71
CA SER A 255 1.26 12.44 2.70
C SER A 255 1.30 13.91 3.15
N ASP A 256 2.41 14.59 2.84
CA ASP A 256 2.53 16.05 2.94
C ASP A 256 2.10 16.76 1.66
N ALA A 257 1.78 16.02 0.62
CA ALA A 257 1.44 16.61 -0.66
C ALA A 257 0.16 17.45 -0.55
N GLU A 258 0.26 18.74 -0.88
CA GLU A 258 -0.89 19.64 -0.95
C GLU A 258 -2.00 19.16 -1.90
N LEU A 259 -1.67 18.21 -2.72
CA LEU A 259 -2.51 17.66 -3.77
C LEU A 259 -3.81 17.04 -3.28
N TRP A 260 -3.69 16.34 -2.14
CA TRP A 260 -4.83 15.74 -1.49
C TRP A 260 -5.71 16.80 -0.80
N ARG A 261 -5.20 18.03 -0.64
CA ARG A 261 -5.86 19.15 0.05
C ARG A 261 -6.62 20.10 -0.87
N ARG A 262 -6.38 20.05 -2.18
CA ARG A 262 -7.09 20.93 -3.12
C ARG A 262 -8.37 20.27 -3.61
N ASP A 263 -9.47 20.99 -3.50
CA ASP A 263 -10.76 20.73 -4.17
C ASP A 263 -10.67 20.84 -5.71
N SER A 264 -9.49 20.52 -6.26
CA SER A 264 -9.22 20.74 -7.66
C SER A 264 -9.39 19.48 -8.46
N HIS A 265 -9.93 19.63 -9.63
CA HIS A 265 -10.20 18.65 -10.68
C HIS A 265 -9.06 17.68 -11.04
N HIS A 266 -7.92 17.72 -10.36
CA HIS A 266 -6.70 16.95 -10.67
C HIS A 266 -6.72 15.50 -10.15
N TRP A 267 -7.62 15.15 -9.24
CA TRP A 267 -7.86 13.77 -8.82
C TRP A 267 -8.58 12.91 -9.86
N ARG A 268 -8.98 13.52 -10.94
CA ARG A 268 -9.95 12.96 -11.86
C ARG A 268 -9.33 12.05 -12.92
N HIS A 269 -7.99 11.99 -13.00
CA HIS A 269 -7.35 11.38 -14.15
C HIS A 269 -6.24 10.41 -13.74
N LEU A 270 -6.59 9.13 -13.53
CA LEU A 270 -5.64 8.07 -13.26
C LEU A 270 -5.28 7.35 -14.55
N GLY A 271 -4.01 7.41 -14.94
CA GLY A 271 -3.48 6.67 -16.09
C GLY A 271 -3.38 5.18 -15.80
N THR A 272 -3.71 4.33 -16.77
CA THR A 272 -3.64 2.87 -16.64
C THR A 272 -2.68 2.23 -17.63
N SER A 273 -2.27 0.99 -17.35
CA SER A 273 -1.44 0.18 -18.27
C SER A 273 -2.25 -0.51 -19.37
N THR A 274 -3.59 -0.43 -19.32
CA THR A 274 -4.48 -1.15 -20.25
C THR A 274 -4.75 -0.32 -21.49
N GLU A 275 -4.36 -0.81 -22.66
CA GLU A 275 -4.67 -0.21 -23.94
C GLU A 275 -6.12 -0.44 -24.35
N ARG A 276 -6.58 0.42 -25.23
CA ARG A 276 -7.88 0.30 -25.88
C ARG A 276 -7.73 -0.09 -27.35
N ASN A 277 -8.40 -1.13 -27.76
CA ASN A 277 -8.44 -1.55 -29.16
C ASN A 277 -9.61 -0.86 -29.90
N VAL A 278 -9.33 0.26 -30.52
CA VAL A 278 -10.30 0.95 -31.39
C VAL A 278 -9.75 1.11 -32.81
N THR A 279 -10.61 0.85 -33.77
CA THR A 279 -10.27 0.80 -35.19
C THR A 279 -9.69 2.11 -35.76
N ASN A 280 -10.01 3.24 -35.17
CA ASN A 280 -9.66 4.57 -35.71
C ASN A 280 -8.85 5.48 -34.78
N SER A 281 -8.68 5.12 -33.52
CA SER A 281 -7.86 5.88 -32.58
C SER A 281 -7.33 4.93 -31.52
N LYS A 282 -6.01 4.77 -31.48
CA LYS A 282 -5.36 3.93 -30.49
C LYS A 282 -5.27 4.69 -29.19
N GLY A 283 -6.02 4.25 -28.21
CA GLY A 283 -6.14 4.85 -26.91
C GLY A 283 -5.67 3.90 -25.82
N TYR A 284 -5.77 4.35 -24.60
CA TYR A 284 -5.68 3.54 -23.40
C TYR A 284 -6.88 3.89 -22.51
N TYR A 285 -7.13 3.07 -21.50
CA TYR A 285 -8.12 3.40 -20.51
C TYR A 285 -7.52 4.35 -19.47
N GLY A 286 -8.26 5.42 -19.16
CA GLY A 286 -7.99 6.29 -18.03
C GLY A 286 -9.23 6.37 -17.15
N ILE A 287 -9.06 6.52 -15.85
CA ILE A 287 -10.14 6.82 -14.93
C ILE A 287 -10.22 8.32 -14.78
N TYR A 288 -11.25 8.93 -15.36
CA TYR A 288 -11.37 10.39 -15.45
C TYR A 288 -12.00 11.03 -14.21
N ASP A 289 -12.72 10.29 -13.43
CA ASP A 289 -13.37 10.83 -12.24
C ASP A 289 -13.37 9.80 -11.12
N ILE A 290 -12.51 9.99 -10.14
CA ILE A 290 -12.49 9.14 -8.95
C ILE A 290 -13.79 9.33 -8.13
N GLU A 291 -14.41 10.51 -8.21
CA GLU A 291 -15.68 10.80 -7.53
C GLU A 291 -16.87 10.12 -8.22
N ASP A 292 -16.68 9.60 -9.43
CA ASP A 292 -17.69 8.81 -10.16
C ASP A 292 -17.02 7.55 -10.75
N ALA A 293 -16.98 6.47 -9.97
CA ALA A 293 -16.40 5.18 -10.36
C ALA A 293 -17.03 4.60 -11.64
N SER A 294 -18.22 5.08 -12.04
CA SER A 294 -18.87 4.72 -13.31
C SER A 294 -18.22 5.35 -14.54
N ALA A 295 -17.31 6.29 -14.34
CA ALA A 295 -16.73 7.11 -15.40
C ALA A 295 -15.35 6.63 -15.88
N ALA A 296 -15.11 5.32 -15.95
CA ALA A 296 -13.99 4.80 -16.76
C ALA A 296 -14.16 5.33 -18.19
N ARG A 297 -13.46 6.41 -18.54
CA ARG A 297 -13.53 7.01 -19.86
C ARG A 297 -12.32 6.58 -20.68
N GLU A 298 -12.61 6.48 -21.95
CA GLU A 298 -11.64 6.16 -22.98
C GLU A 298 -10.80 7.40 -23.28
N GLY A 299 -9.51 7.41 -22.90
CA GLY A 299 -8.55 8.43 -23.25
C GLY A 299 -7.81 8.11 -24.55
N TYR A 300 -7.37 9.14 -25.25
CA TYR A 300 -6.38 8.97 -26.32
C TYR A 300 -4.99 8.96 -25.70
N LYS A 301 -4.03 8.22 -26.28
CA LYS A 301 -2.64 8.17 -25.82
C LYS A 301 -1.93 9.55 -25.80
N ASP A 302 -2.59 10.58 -26.28
CA ASP A 302 -2.16 11.98 -26.29
C ASP A 302 -2.82 12.86 -25.22
N TYR A 303 -3.76 12.31 -24.44
CA TYR A 303 -4.24 12.98 -23.24
C TYR A 303 -3.28 12.67 -22.08
N GLY A 304 -2.96 13.72 -21.34
CA GLY A 304 -2.13 13.60 -20.19
C GLY A 304 -2.95 13.23 -18.97
N GLU A 305 -2.48 12.25 -18.24
CA GLU A 305 -3.03 11.77 -16.98
C GLU A 305 -1.89 11.54 -16.00
N ASP A 306 -2.23 11.42 -14.73
CA ASP A 306 -1.26 11.16 -13.68
C ASP A 306 -0.96 9.65 -13.62
N PRO A 307 0.29 9.23 -13.87
CA PRO A 307 0.67 7.85 -13.67
C PRO A 307 0.57 7.51 -12.19
N THR A 308 -0.14 6.46 -11.88
CA THR A 308 -0.43 6.05 -10.52
C THR A 308 0.32 4.78 -10.18
N PRO A 309 1.40 4.85 -9.39
CA PRO A 309 2.14 3.68 -8.98
C PRO A 309 1.30 2.78 -8.07
N VAL A 310 1.27 1.51 -8.40
CA VAL A 310 0.68 0.42 -7.62
C VAL A 310 1.77 -0.59 -7.30
N LEU A 311 1.67 -1.28 -6.18
CA LEU A 311 2.46 -2.47 -5.89
C LEU A 311 1.56 -3.62 -5.42
N THR A 312 2.02 -4.84 -5.61
CA THR A 312 1.42 -6.08 -5.09
C THR A 312 2.31 -6.65 -3.99
N PHE A 313 1.70 -7.10 -2.90
CA PHE A 313 2.40 -7.69 -1.75
C PHE A 313 1.83 -9.04 -1.36
#